data_d45b5af095428937c40444a4d68a8d0e
#
_entry.id   d45b5af095428937c40444a4d68a8d0e
#
_cell.length_a   1.000
_cell.length_b   1.000
_cell.length_c   1.000
_cell.angle_alpha   90.00
_cell.angle_beta   90.00
_cell.angle_gamma   90.00
#
_symmetry.space_group_name_H-M   'P 1'
#
loop_
_entity.id
_entity.type
_entity.pdbx_description
1 polymer ?
#
loop_
_entity_poly.entity_id
_entity_poly.type
_entity_poly.pdbx_seq_one_letter_code
_entity_poly.pdbx_strand_id
1 'polypeptide(L)'
;MTRRAGAFQQRTIRRRVTVLLSVAVTAALCLGYVAGDLYDVLPGVLTLNEVERVTTAEPRTVMSASKVVGNLDSSIAVDATAARRLIDEFAATEGIGGDYSIAIADAKGEVVAESGIDETRVPASTMKTLTAYAAATTLDMGSTLATQTYVEQKQDGTANLVLVGGGDMLLGAGNSDSAHVNGRAGLGTLASDTARALKQRGISEVTLRYDDSLFGDDRWPSGIAELDTEHLYYAPVSSMAVDGARQWDGANPQNPDVFSTYPALSMQPALDAVQTFRQRLEEQGITVQGDVEQGVAPAETSPIAQVQSASLSEIMAFMLRHSDNTLAEEFGRLLAIDRKTGNSPAGAARAVKSVLEQAGISTNGLRMMNCSGLAEESKVTVRTLLEVQQRNLTAGTGAAAAEGLSIVGFVGTAADRLNDASEVGLLRVKTGSLDGVTAMTGNVSRTRGGALTFAVIVNDPDDMQAARDAIDTFIAGLPKL
;
A
#
# COMPACT_ATOMS: atom_id res chain seq x y z
N MET A 1 86.15 6.14 27.16
CA MET A 1 84.72 5.67 27.06
C MET A 1 83.74 6.80 26.73
N THR A 2 84.07 8.03 26.56
CA THR A 2 83.15 9.18 26.40
C THR A 2 82.71 9.49 24.94
N ARG A 3 83.39 9.03 23.91
CA ARG A 3 83.01 9.33 22.51
C ARG A 3 81.85 8.43 21.94
N ARG A 4 81.60 7.23 22.50
CA ARG A 4 80.51 6.36 22.06
C ARG A 4 79.14 6.74 22.63
N ALA A 5 79.01 7.34 23.78
CA ALA A 5 77.76 7.77 24.40
C ALA A 5 77.16 8.98 23.66
N GLY A 6 77.99 9.95 23.18
CA GLY A 6 77.46 11.08 22.41
C GLY A 6 76.85 10.73 21.05
N ALA A 7 77.44 9.74 20.35
CA ALA A 7 76.92 9.33 19.06
C ALA A 7 75.56 8.58 19.16
N PHE A 8 75.33 7.81 20.24
CA PHE A 8 74.08 7.14 20.51
C PHE A 8 73.00 8.13 20.90
N GLN A 9 73.31 9.13 21.70
CA GLN A 9 72.37 10.16 22.11
C GLN A 9 71.95 11.06 20.91
N GLN A 10 72.89 11.41 20.02
CA GLN A 10 72.61 12.15 18.79
C GLN A 10 71.72 11.36 17.81
N ARG A 11 71.92 10.04 17.69
CA ARG A 11 71.08 9.18 16.85
C ARG A 11 69.66 9.06 17.40
N THR A 12 69.49 8.96 18.72
CA THR A 12 68.18 8.91 19.38
C THR A 12 67.42 10.22 19.24
N ILE A 13 68.11 11.36 19.38
CA ILE A 13 67.52 12.71 19.21
C ILE A 13 67.08 12.89 17.72
N ARG A 14 67.97 12.58 16.77
CA ARG A 14 67.61 12.65 15.34
C ARG A 14 66.42 11.78 15.01
N ARG A 15 66.33 10.53 15.50
CA ARG A 15 65.20 9.64 15.27
C ARG A 15 63.91 10.20 15.88
N ARG A 16 63.94 10.76 17.08
CA ARG A 16 62.78 11.41 17.70
C ARG A 16 62.33 12.64 16.92
N VAL A 17 63.27 13.49 16.47
CA VAL A 17 62.95 14.64 15.64
C VAL A 17 62.37 14.23 14.30
N THR A 18 62.91 13.19 13.65
CA THR A 18 62.35 12.69 12.38
C THR A 18 60.94 12.12 12.57
N VAL A 19 60.69 11.38 13.66
CA VAL A 19 59.37 10.84 13.96
C VAL A 19 58.38 11.98 14.24
N LEU A 20 58.74 12.96 15.04
CA LEU A 20 57.87 14.12 15.33
C LEU A 20 57.59 14.93 14.07
N LEU A 21 58.58 15.10 13.19
CA LEU A 21 58.42 15.82 11.94
C LEU A 21 57.49 15.03 10.97
N SER A 22 57.66 13.71 10.92
CA SER A 22 56.77 12.84 10.11
C SER A 22 55.33 12.91 10.60
N VAL A 23 55.11 12.83 11.93
CA VAL A 23 53.79 12.96 12.53
C VAL A 23 53.15 14.31 12.23
N ALA A 24 53.95 15.41 12.37
CA ALA A 24 53.49 16.75 12.09
C ALA A 24 53.11 16.96 10.61
N VAL A 25 53.93 16.43 9.69
CA VAL A 25 53.65 16.48 8.24
C VAL A 25 52.39 15.64 7.90
N THR A 26 52.26 14.43 8.46
CA THR A 26 51.08 13.60 8.24
C THR A 26 49.82 14.29 8.78
N ALA A 27 49.87 14.85 9.96
CA ALA A 27 48.75 15.59 10.55
C ALA A 27 48.39 16.83 9.69
N ALA A 28 49.36 17.56 9.19
CA ALA A 28 49.12 18.68 8.29
C ALA A 28 48.48 18.27 6.95
N LEU A 29 48.90 17.13 6.40
CA LEU A 29 48.31 16.58 5.17
C LEU A 29 46.85 16.10 5.41
N CYS A 30 46.60 15.44 6.54
CA CYS A 30 45.22 15.03 6.89
C CYS A 30 44.31 16.25 7.12
N LEU A 31 44.80 17.27 7.84
CA LEU A 31 44.01 18.49 8.03
C LEU A 31 43.78 19.24 6.73
N GLY A 32 44.82 19.30 5.87
CA GLY A 32 44.69 19.88 4.53
C GLY A 32 43.69 19.15 3.66
N TYR A 33 43.67 17.81 3.73
CA TYR A 33 42.69 17.00 3.00
C TYR A 33 41.27 17.27 3.53
N VAL A 34 41.03 17.21 4.83
CA VAL A 34 39.74 17.52 5.44
C VAL A 34 39.26 18.92 5.10
N ALA A 35 40.18 19.91 5.14
CA ALA A 35 39.83 21.26 4.72
C ALA A 35 39.48 21.33 3.22
N GLY A 36 40.27 20.66 2.39
CA GLY A 36 39.99 20.59 0.94
C GLY A 36 38.66 19.88 0.61
N ASP A 37 38.27 18.86 1.36
CA ASP A 37 37.00 18.17 1.28
C ASP A 37 35.84 19.09 1.74
N LEU A 38 36.00 19.76 2.90
CA LEU A 38 35.00 20.71 3.41
C LEU A 38 34.67 21.86 2.44
N TYR A 39 35.67 22.32 1.68
CA TYR A 39 35.51 23.39 0.69
C TYR A 39 35.29 22.87 -0.75
N ASP A 40 35.02 21.58 -0.93
CA ASP A 40 34.77 20.92 -2.22
C ASP A 40 35.91 21.10 -3.24
N VAL A 41 37.18 21.29 -2.76
CA VAL A 41 38.38 21.37 -3.61
C VAL A 41 38.99 19.97 -3.84
N LEU A 42 38.76 19.05 -2.90
CA LEU A 42 39.16 17.64 -2.98
C LEU A 42 37.94 16.73 -2.91
N PRO A 43 37.97 15.55 -3.56
CA PRO A 43 36.86 14.62 -3.51
C PRO A 43 36.72 14.02 -2.12
N GLY A 44 35.51 14.11 -1.53
CA GLY A 44 35.16 13.54 -0.22
C GLY A 44 33.67 13.63 0.05
N VAL A 45 33.29 13.44 1.32
CA VAL A 45 31.88 13.40 1.74
C VAL A 45 31.48 14.59 2.62
N LEU A 46 32.44 15.49 2.92
CA LEU A 46 32.18 16.66 3.73
C LEU A 46 32.02 17.88 2.83
N THR A 47 31.06 18.73 3.14
CA THR A 47 30.86 20.01 2.45
C THR A 47 30.33 21.06 3.41
N LEU A 48 30.77 22.31 3.25
CA LEU A 48 30.19 23.49 3.88
C LEU A 48 29.18 24.21 2.99
N ASN A 49 29.05 23.78 1.71
CA ASN A 49 28.05 24.33 0.82
C ASN A 49 26.67 23.81 1.23
N GLU A 50 25.67 24.66 1.17
CA GLU A 50 24.29 24.20 1.29
C GLU A 50 24.02 23.15 0.20
N VAL A 51 23.70 21.94 0.63
CA VAL A 51 23.23 20.91 -0.29
C VAL A 51 21.95 21.44 -0.92
N GLU A 52 22.02 21.78 -2.20
CA GLU A 52 20.85 22.21 -2.97
C GLU A 52 19.80 21.11 -2.83
N ARG A 53 18.72 21.40 -2.10
CA ARG A 53 17.60 20.47 -2.02
C ARG A 53 17.07 20.32 -3.43
N VAL A 54 17.35 19.20 -4.06
CA VAL A 54 16.67 18.83 -5.30
C VAL A 54 15.18 18.75 -4.94
N THR A 55 14.46 19.82 -5.25
CA THR A 55 13.02 19.77 -5.27
C THR A 55 12.68 18.81 -6.39
N THR A 56 12.43 17.54 -6.03
CA THR A 56 11.78 16.61 -6.94
C THR A 56 10.48 17.27 -7.37
N ALA A 57 10.36 17.55 -8.67
CA ALA A 57 9.10 18.00 -9.21
C ALA A 57 8.02 16.98 -8.76
N GLU A 58 6.89 17.49 -8.29
CA GLU A 58 5.76 16.61 -7.97
C GLU A 58 5.54 15.66 -9.13
N PRO A 59 5.41 14.35 -8.88
CA PRO A 59 5.19 13.38 -9.94
C PRO A 59 3.96 13.82 -10.74
N ARG A 60 4.15 14.02 -12.04
CA ARG A 60 3.03 14.31 -12.93
C ARG A 60 2.08 13.13 -12.87
N THR A 61 0.79 13.40 -12.74
CA THR A 61 -0.25 12.38 -12.66
C THR A 61 -0.08 11.33 -13.75
N VAL A 62 -0.22 10.05 -13.39
CA VAL A 62 -0.18 8.91 -14.33
C VAL A 62 -1.18 9.07 -15.49
N MET A 63 -2.25 9.87 -15.28
CA MET A 63 -3.27 10.17 -16.29
C MET A 63 -2.78 10.94 -17.51
N SER A 64 -1.61 11.56 -17.47
CA SER A 64 -1.04 12.35 -18.58
C SER A 64 0.12 11.66 -19.31
N ALA A 65 0.51 10.44 -18.93
CA ALA A 65 1.57 9.71 -19.61
C ALA A 65 1.14 9.31 -21.03
N SER A 66 1.97 9.61 -22.02
CA SER A 66 1.80 9.09 -23.37
C SER A 66 1.98 7.57 -23.36
N LYS A 67 1.23 6.86 -24.21
CA LYS A 67 1.30 5.40 -24.31
C LYS A 67 2.75 4.96 -24.61
N VAL A 68 3.34 4.20 -23.71
CA VAL A 68 4.68 3.61 -23.84
C VAL A 68 4.61 2.29 -24.63
N VAL A 69 3.46 1.61 -24.58
CA VAL A 69 3.22 0.31 -25.23
C VAL A 69 2.08 0.46 -26.25
N GLY A 70 2.14 -0.28 -27.36
CA GLY A 70 1.08 -0.34 -28.36
C GLY A 70 -0.27 -0.79 -27.78
N ASN A 71 -1.33 -0.62 -28.54
CA ASN A 71 -2.64 -1.13 -28.14
C ASN A 71 -2.58 -2.66 -28.09
N LEU A 72 -3.37 -3.23 -27.16
CA LEU A 72 -3.63 -4.67 -27.11
C LEU A 72 -4.21 -5.12 -28.47
N ASP A 73 -3.63 -6.16 -29.05
CA ASP A 73 -4.18 -6.78 -30.25
C ASP A 73 -5.41 -7.61 -29.87
N SER A 74 -6.58 -7.04 -30.12
CA SER A 74 -7.87 -7.68 -29.89
C SER A 74 -8.38 -8.50 -31.09
N SER A 75 -7.58 -8.60 -32.19
CA SER A 75 -7.99 -9.32 -33.40
C SER A 75 -7.80 -10.84 -33.27
N ILE A 76 -6.96 -11.30 -32.34
CA ILE A 76 -6.66 -12.73 -32.14
C ILE A 76 -7.84 -13.39 -31.44
N ALA A 77 -8.60 -14.20 -32.20
CA ALA A 77 -9.77 -14.89 -31.68
C ALA A 77 -9.41 -15.88 -30.56
N VAL A 78 -10.30 -16.02 -29.57
CA VAL A 78 -10.25 -17.07 -28.55
C VAL A 78 -10.92 -18.32 -29.09
N ASP A 79 -10.34 -19.51 -28.84
CA ASP A 79 -10.95 -20.78 -29.19
C ASP A 79 -12.13 -21.05 -28.26
N ALA A 80 -13.37 -20.79 -28.77
CA ALA A 80 -14.60 -20.98 -28.01
C ALA A 80 -14.86 -22.44 -27.63
N THR A 81 -14.41 -23.38 -28.45
CA THR A 81 -14.58 -24.82 -28.16
C THR A 81 -13.66 -25.23 -27.01
N ALA A 82 -12.41 -24.78 -27.04
CA ALA A 82 -11.47 -25.04 -25.95
C ALA A 82 -11.89 -24.30 -24.66
N ALA A 83 -12.40 -23.06 -24.76
CA ALA A 83 -12.92 -22.32 -23.60
C ALA A 83 -14.12 -23.03 -22.95
N ARG A 84 -15.07 -23.52 -23.77
CA ARG A 84 -16.22 -24.32 -23.27
C ARG A 84 -15.73 -25.58 -22.57
N ARG A 85 -14.79 -26.31 -23.18
CA ARG A 85 -14.23 -27.53 -22.57
C ARG A 85 -13.61 -27.27 -21.21
N LEU A 86 -12.85 -26.15 -21.01
CA LEU A 86 -12.29 -25.80 -19.70
C LEU A 86 -13.39 -25.59 -18.66
N ILE A 87 -14.53 -24.97 -19.04
CA ILE A 87 -15.66 -24.79 -18.13
C ILE A 87 -16.33 -26.14 -17.84
N ASP A 88 -16.49 -27.00 -18.83
CA ASP A 88 -17.10 -28.33 -18.67
C ASP A 88 -16.24 -29.25 -17.79
N GLU A 89 -14.91 -29.19 -17.94
CA GLU A 89 -13.94 -29.89 -17.09
C GLU A 89 -13.99 -29.37 -15.64
N PHE A 90 -14.04 -28.04 -15.46
CA PHE A 90 -14.24 -27.43 -14.14
C PHE A 90 -15.56 -27.94 -13.51
N ALA A 91 -16.68 -27.87 -14.24
CA ALA A 91 -18.01 -28.29 -13.76
C ALA A 91 -18.06 -29.77 -13.39
N ALA A 92 -17.24 -30.62 -14.02
CA ALA A 92 -17.20 -32.06 -13.78
C ALA A 92 -16.30 -32.43 -12.57
N THR A 93 -15.62 -31.47 -11.96
CA THR A 93 -14.72 -31.73 -10.80
C THR A 93 -15.54 -32.11 -9.58
N GLU A 94 -15.27 -33.29 -9.00
CA GLU A 94 -15.93 -33.75 -7.78
C GLU A 94 -15.57 -32.80 -6.60
N GLY A 95 -16.56 -32.48 -5.79
CA GLY A 95 -16.38 -31.68 -4.59
C GLY A 95 -16.58 -30.16 -4.79
N ILE A 96 -16.74 -29.64 -6.02
CA ILE A 96 -17.00 -28.21 -6.20
C ILE A 96 -18.45 -27.80 -5.85
N GLY A 97 -19.37 -28.78 -5.72
CA GLY A 97 -20.80 -28.52 -5.50
C GLY A 97 -21.48 -27.94 -6.73
N GLY A 98 -22.73 -27.49 -6.55
CA GLY A 98 -23.55 -26.92 -7.63
C GLY A 98 -23.66 -25.39 -7.60
N ASP A 99 -23.15 -24.73 -6.56
CA ASP A 99 -23.31 -23.27 -6.36
C ASP A 99 -22.10 -22.50 -6.86
N TYR A 100 -21.85 -22.50 -8.16
CA TYR A 100 -20.75 -21.79 -8.79
C TYR A 100 -21.20 -20.94 -9.98
N SER A 101 -20.39 -19.95 -10.33
CA SER A 101 -20.49 -19.16 -11.55
C SER A 101 -19.09 -18.95 -12.14
N ILE A 102 -18.96 -19.11 -13.46
CA ILE A 102 -17.70 -19.04 -14.18
C ILE A 102 -17.89 -18.44 -15.55
N ALA A 103 -16.96 -17.58 -16.01
CA ALA A 103 -17.04 -17.03 -17.35
C ALA A 103 -15.65 -16.61 -17.87
N ILE A 104 -15.50 -16.65 -19.20
CA ILE A 104 -14.35 -16.20 -19.97
C ILE A 104 -14.82 -15.19 -21.00
N ALA A 105 -14.16 -14.03 -21.12
CA ALA A 105 -14.39 -13.07 -22.17
C ALA A 105 -13.09 -12.76 -22.94
N ASP A 106 -13.22 -12.42 -24.21
CA ASP A 106 -12.09 -12.01 -25.06
C ASP A 106 -11.62 -10.58 -24.75
N ALA A 107 -10.60 -10.12 -25.46
CA ALA A 107 -10.05 -8.78 -25.28
C ALA A 107 -11.00 -7.64 -25.68
N LYS A 108 -12.12 -7.92 -26.33
CA LYS A 108 -13.18 -6.96 -26.65
C LYS A 108 -14.29 -6.94 -25.61
N GLY A 109 -14.30 -7.91 -24.68
CA GLY A 109 -15.33 -8.08 -23.67
C GLY A 109 -16.49 -8.98 -24.14
N GLU A 110 -16.35 -9.65 -25.29
CA GLU A 110 -17.34 -10.61 -25.74
C GLU A 110 -17.19 -11.91 -24.94
N VAL A 111 -18.28 -12.38 -24.31
CA VAL A 111 -18.29 -13.62 -23.54
C VAL A 111 -18.12 -14.80 -24.49
N VAL A 112 -17.03 -15.56 -24.27
CA VAL A 112 -16.67 -16.72 -25.12
C VAL A 112 -17.27 -18.02 -24.60
N ALA A 113 -17.26 -18.20 -23.29
CA ALA A 113 -17.85 -19.34 -22.60
C ALA A 113 -18.26 -18.93 -21.17
N GLU A 114 -19.38 -19.53 -20.67
CA GLU A 114 -19.87 -19.21 -19.32
C GLU A 114 -20.74 -20.32 -18.74
N SER A 115 -20.93 -20.29 -17.42
CA SER A 115 -21.96 -20.98 -16.67
C SER A 115 -22.39 -20.10 -15.51
N GLY A 116 -23.71 -19.76 -15.44
CA GLY A 116 -24.27 -18.94 -14.38
C GLY A 116 -23.78 -17.49 -14.35
N ILE A 117 -23.51 -16.88 -15.52
CA ILE A 117 -22.86 -15.55 -15.62
C ILE A 117 -23.66 -14.43 -14.92
N ASP A 118 -24.96 -14.50 -14.87
CA ASP A 118 -25.90 -13.53 -14.29
C ASP A 118 -26.40 -13.95 -12.89
N GLU A 119 -25.96 -15.10 -12.40
CA GLU A 119 -26.31 -15.55 -11.06
C GLU A 119 -25.48 -14.82 -10.01
N THR A 120 -26.16 -14.42 -8.92
CA THR A 120 -25.48 -13.68 -7.84
C THR A 120 -24.81 -14.63 -6.86
N ARG A 121 -23.55 -14.37 -6.56
CA ARG A 121 -22.69 -15.15 -5.64
C ARG A 121 -22.08 -14.27 -4.56
N VAL A 122 -21.67 -14.86 -3.45
CA VAL A 122 -20.82 -14.23 -2.45
C VAL A 122 -19.42 -14.08 -3.03
N PRO A 123 -18.91 -12.84 -3.21
CA PRO A 123 -17.66 -12.61 -3.95
C PRO A 123 -16.39 -12.79 -3.12
N ALA A 124 -16.50 -12.75 -1.80
CA ALA A 124 -15.35 -12.57 -0.93
C ALA A 124 -14.48 -11.37 -1.41
N SER A 125 -13.17 -11.47 -1.28
CA SER A 125 -12.24 -10.37 -1.64
C SER A 125 -12.12 -10.06 -3.13
N THR A 126 -12.82 -10.76 -4.05
CA THR A 126 -12.92 -10.30 -5.45
C THR A 126 -13.71 -8.99 -5.55
N MET A 127 -14.52 -8.64 -4.55
CA MET A 127 -15.18 -7.34 -4.41
C MET A 127 -14.18 -6.17 -4.48
N LYS A 128 -12.95 -6.35 -3.97
CA LYS A 128 -11.90 -5.34 -4.00
C LYS A 128 -11.52 -4.86 -5.40
N THR A 129 -11.80 -5.67 -6.44
CA THR A 129 -11.56 -5.24 -7.83
C THR A 129 -12.51 -4.13 -8.25
N LEU A 130 -13.74 -4.15 -7.76
CA LEU A 130 -14.73 -3.11 -8.01
C LEU A 130 -14.30 -1.81 -7.31
N THR A 131 -13.90 -1.90 -6.04
CA THR A 131 -13.40 -0.77 -5.26
C THR A 131 -12.14 -0.18 -5.88
N ALA A 132 -11.18 -1.01 -6.26
CA ALA A 132 -9.94 -0.59 -6.89
C ALA A 132 -10.19 0.11 -8.24
N TYR A 133 -11.04 -0.46 -9.09
CA TYR A 133 -11.42 0.18 -10.36
C TYR A 133 -12.06 1.55 -10.13
N ALA A 134 -13.03 1.62 -9.23
CA ALA A 134 -13.74 2.87 -8.95
C ALA A 134 -12.79 3.96 -8.39
N ALA A 135 -11.91 3.59 -7.46
CA ALA A 135 -10.92 4.49 -6.91
C ALA A 135 -9.88 4.92 -7.97
N ALA A 136 -9.31 3.97 -8.73
CA ALA A 136 -8.29 4.24 -9.74
C ALA A 136 -8.78 5.13 -10.88
N THR A 137 -10.07 5.08 -11.23
CA THR A 137 -10.66 5.89 -12.30
C THR A 137 -11.15 7.26 -11.83
N THR A 138 -11.16 7.52 -10.54
CA THR A 138 -11.70 8.76 -9.95
C THR A 138 -10.63 9.57 -9.24
N LEU A 139 -9.80 8.93 -8.41
CA LEU A 139 -8.77 9.59 -7.60
C LEU A 139 -7.49 9.81 -8.41
N ASP A 140 -6.71 10.83 -8.05
CA ASP A 140 -5.35 10.99 -8.57
C ASP A 140 -4.43 9.94 -7.92
N MET A 141 -4.19 8.85 -8.64
CA MET A 141 -3.39 7.72 -8.17
C MET A 141 -1.91 8.04 -7.99
N GLY A 142 -1.42 9.16 -8.51
CA GLY A 142 -0.09 9.68 -8.25
C GLY A 142 0.03 10.49 -6.97
N SER A 143 -1.08 10.90 -6.38
CA SER A 143 -1.09 11.66 -5.13
C SER A 143 -0.66 10.83 -3.92
N THR A 144 -0.27 11.51 -2.85
CA THR A 144 0.16 10.94 -1.57
C THR A 144 -0.71 11.47 -0.43
N LEU A 145 -0.69 10.78 0.69
CA LEU A 145 -1.42 11.13 1.91
C LEU A 145 -0.43 11.77 2.90
N ALA A 146 -0.72 13.00 3.34
CA ALA A 146 0.15 13.75 4.22
C ALA A 146 -0.18 13.50 5.69
N THR A 147 0.84 13.19 6.52
CA THR A 147 0.72 13.28 7.98
C THR A 147 1.49 14.50 8.45
N GLN A 148 0.84 15.39 9.17
CA GLN A 148 1.29 16.76 9.41
C GLN A 148 1.26 17.11 10.88
N THR A 149 2.12 18.06 11.30
CA THR A 149 2.08 18.64 12.63
C THR A 149 1.85 20.15 12.58
N TYR A 150 1.00 20.63 13.48
CA TYR A 150 0.67 22.04 13.64
C TYR A 150 0.95 22.48 15.06
N VAL A 151 1.37 23.73 15.26
CA VAL A 151 1.61 24.29 16.58
C VAL A 151 0.77 25.56 16.77
N GLU A 152 0.10 25.63 17.92
CA GLU A 152 -0.57 26.81 18.41
C GLU A 152 0.11 27.26 19.69
N GLN A 153 0.75 28.43 19.65
CA GLN A 153 1.37 29.02 20.83
C GLN A 153 0.38 29.90 21.57
N LYS A 154 0.17 29.64 22.86
CA LYS A 154 -0.75 30.39 23.71
C LYS A 154 -0.05 31.60 24.33
N GLN A 155 -0.88 32.56 24.80
CA GLN A 155 -0.39 33.77 25.43
C GLN A 155 0.37 33.55 26.75
N ASP A 156 0.09 32.44 27.43
CA ASP A 156 0.78 32.03 28.67
C ASP A 156 2.14 31.35 28.43
N GLY A 157 2.57 31.25 27.17
CA GLY A 157 3.83 30.61 26.77
C GLY A 157 3.74 29.12 26.57
N THR A 158 2.59 28.47 26.81
CA THR A 158 2.38 27.06 26.50
C THR A 158 2.12 26.87 25.02
N ALA A 159 2.41 25.67 24.50
CA ALA A 159 2.19 25.34 23.09
C ALA A 159 1.35 24.06 22.96
N ASN A 160 0.32 24.11 22.14
CA ASN A 160 -0.39 22.92 21.69
C ASN A 160 0.23 22.44 20.38
N LEU A 161 0.60 21.18 20.33
CA LEU A 161 1.02 20.47 19.11
C LEU A 161 -0.14 19.57 18.67
N VAL A 162 -0.54 19.67 17.41
CA VAL A 162 -1.59 18.83 16.84
C VAL A 162 -0.99 17.97 15.73
N LEU A 163 -1.09 16.64 15.86
CA LEU A 163 -0.77 15.66 14.82
C LEU A 163 -2.04 15.43 13.99
N VAL A 164 -1.96 15.64 12.68
CA VAL A 164 -3.11 15.50 11.76
C VAL A 164 -2.82 14.40 10.77
N GLY A 165 -3.68 13.40 10.72
CA GLY A 165 -3.61 12.33 9.73
C GLY A 165 -4.36 12.70 8.44
N GLY A 166 -3.72 12.46 7.30
CA GLY A 166 -4.30 12.65 5.98
C GLY A 166 -4.82 11.37 5.33
N GLY A 167 -4.90 10.26 6.08
CA GLY A 167 -5.36 8.96 5.60
C GLY A 167 -4.26 7.91 5.51
N ASP A 168 -3.00 8.21 5.81
CA ASP A 168 -1.93 7.20 5.73
C ASP A 168 -2.04 6.17 6.85
N MET A 169 -2.59 5.00 6.54
CA MET A 169 -2.65 3.87 7.46
C MET A 169 -1.40 2.96 7.40
N LEU A 170 -0.40 3.28 6.57
CA LEU A 170 0.85 2.53 6.43
C LEU A 170 2.07 3.30 6.97
N LEU A 171 1.88 4.15 7.98
CA LEU A 171 2.98 4.87 8.63
C LEU A 171 3.99 3.91 9.25
N GLY A 172 5.28 4.24 9.15
CA GLY A 172 6.34 3.56 9.90
C GLY A 172 6.51 4.14 11.31
N ALA A 173 6.77 3.30 12.30
CA ALA A 173 7.09 3.75 13.65
C ALA A 173 8.46 4.46 13.76
N GLY A 174 9.37 4.20 12.80
CA GLY A 174 10.73 4.73 12.73
C GLY A 174 10.88 5.88 11.74
N ASN A 175 12.07 5.98 11.13
CA ASN A 175 12.32 6.93 10.06
C ASN A 175 11.60 6.54 8.78
N SER A 176 11.31 7.53 7.94
CA SER A 176 10.77 7.32 6.59
C SER A 176 11.70 6.43 5.76
N ASP A 177 11.12 5.49 5.02
CA ASP A 177 11.86 4.57 4.17
C ASP A 177 11.32 4.60 2.73
N SER A 178 12.07 5.23 1.83
CA SER A 178 11.69 5.37 0.43
C SER A 178 11.71 4.05 -0.36
N ALA A 179 12.29 2.99 0.17
CA ALA A 179 12.37 1.68 -0.48
C ALA A 179 11.09 0.85 -0.32
N HIS A 180 10.23 1.22 0.63
CA HIS A 180 9.02 0.47 0.98
C HIS A 180 7.75 1.29 0.77
N VAL A 181 6.63 0.61 0.61
CA VAL A 181 5.28 1.21 0.62
C VAL A 181 4.84 1.40 2.07
N ASN A 182 4.91 0.35 2.86
CA ASN A 182 4.63 0.38 4.29
C ASN A 182 5.83 0.97 5.03
N GLY A 183 5.62 2.08 5.72
CA GLY A 183 6.68 2.85 6.37
C GLY A 183 7.36 3.89 5.45
N ARG A 184 6.81 4.15 4.24
CA ARG A 184 7.28 5.23 3.36
C ARG A 184 7.32 6.55 4.12
N ALA A 185 6.26 6.91 4.80
CA ALA A 185 6.19 7.99 5.77
C ALA A 185 6.47 7.45 7.17
N GLY A 186 7.49 7.99 7.86
CA GLY A 186 7.89 7.54 9.19
C GLY A 186 7.64 8.58 10.28
N LEU A 187 7.03 8.13 11.38
CA LEU A 187 6.76 8.98 12.55
C LEU A 187 8.04 9.47 13.24
N GLY A 188 9.14 8.72 13.15
CA GLY A 188 10.45 9.15 13.63
C GLY A 188 11.01 10.35 12.85
N THR A 189 10.89 10.34 11.52
CA THR A 189 11.25 11.48 10.67
C THR A 189 10.37 12.67 11.00
N LEU A 190 9.04 12.49 11.07
CA LEU A 190 8.11 13.55 11.41
C LEU A 190 8.40 14.16 12.78
N ALA A 191 8.71 13.34 13.80
CA ALA A 191 9.06 13.78 15.14
C ALA A 191 10.36 14.59 15.16
N SER A 192 11.39 14.16 14.42
CA SER A 192 12.66 14.87 14.29
C SER A 192 12.46 16.25 13.65
N ASP A 193 11.72 16.32 12.54
CA ASP A 193 11.45 17.58 11.86
C ASP A 193 10.57 18.51 12.70
N THR A 194 9.57 17.97 13.39
CA THR A 194 8.73 18.70 14.34
C THR A 194 9.57 19.26 15.48
N ALA A 195 10.43 18.45 16.11
CA ALA A 195 11.29 18.90 17.21
C ALA A 195 12.23 20.01 16.77
N ARG A 196 12.81 19.92 15.57
CA ARG A 196 13.65 20.97 14.99
C ARG A 196 12.87 22.27 14.82
N ALA A 197 11.67 22.20 14.28
CA ALA A 197 10.79 23.36 14.08
C ALA A 197 10.33 24.01 15.40
N LEU A 198 10.06 23.20 16.44
CA LEU A 198 9.73 23.68 17.79
C LEU A 198 10.93 24.37 18.45
N LYS A 199 12.11 23.75 18.43
CA LYS A 199 13.35 24.32 18.99
C LYS A 199 13.73 25.66 18.34
N GLN A 200 13.55 25.81 17.04
CA GLN A 200 13.75 27.08 16.32
C GLN A 200 12.80 28.19 16.80
N ARG A 201 11.66 27.84 17.38
CA ARG A 201 10.68 28.77 17.99
C ARG A 201 10.90 28.94 19.51
N GLY A 202 11.93 28.32 20.08
CA GLY A 202 12.22 28.33 21.53
C GLY A 202 11.23 27.47 22.35
N ILE A 203 10.53 26.52 21.71
CA ILE A 203 9.55 25.64 22.35
C ILE A 203 10.24 24.30 22.66
N SER A 204 10.28 23.93 23.93
CA SER A 204 10.82 22.65 24.42
C SER A 204 9.77 21.77 25.10
N GLU A 205 8.56 22.30 25.28
CA GLU A 205 7.46 21.65 25.99
C GLU A 205 6.14 21.90 25.28
N VAL A 206 5.31 20.85 25.08
CA VAL A 206 4.02 20.93 24.38
C VAL A 206 2.96 20.05 25.08
N THR A 207 1.69 20.38 24.90
CA THR A 207 0.59 19.41 25.01
C THR A 207 0.34 18.82 23.63
N LEU A 208 0.13 17.50 23.55
CA LEU A 208 -0.08 16.81 22.27
C LEU A 208 -1.55 16.47 22.06
N ARG A 209 -2.05 16.84 20.90
CA ARG A 209 -3.38 16.47 20.40
C ARG A 209 -3.26 15.77 19.05
N TYR A 210 -4.32 15.07 18.65
CA TYR A 210 -4.38 14.44 17.33
C TYR A 210 -5.74 14.63 16.67
N ASP A 211 -5.72 14.85 15.37
CA ASP A 211 -6.92 14.96 14.53
C ASP A 211 -7.09 13.70 13.70
N ASP A 212 -8.11 12.92 14.06
CA ASP A 212 -8.53 11.70 13.37
C ASP A 212 -9.95 11.85 12.79
N SER A 213 -10.31 13.08 12.41
CA SER A 213 -11.69 13.40 11.97
C SER A 213 -11.94 13.10 10.48
N LEU A 214 -10.89 12.85 9.67
CA LEU A 214 -10.98 12.72 8.21
C LEU A 214 -12.11 11.78 7.77
N PHE A 215 -12.23 10.62 8.42
CA PHE A 215 -13.23 9.60 8.07
C PHE A 215 -14.47 9.58 8.96
N GLY A 216 -14.63 10.57 9.88
CA GLY A 216 -15.75 10.65 10.80
C GLY A 216 -15.78 9.52 11.82
N ASP A 217 -16.92 9.31 12.47
CA ASP A 217 -17.06 8.37 13.60
C ASP A 217 -17.62 7.00 13.20
N ASP A 218 -18.34 6.91 12.07
CA ASP A 218 -18.86 5.64 11.54
C ASP A 218 -17.76 4.88 10.80
N ARG A 219 -17.10 3.95 11.49
CA ARG A 219 -15.89 3.24 11.01
C ARG A 219 -16.07 1.74 10.84
N TRP A 220 -17.27 1.23 11.12
CA TRP A 220 -17.58 -0.20 11.05
C TRP A 220 -18.50 -0.51 9.88
N PRO A 221 -17.95 -1.05 8.78
CA PRO A 221 -18.77 -1.55 7.68
C PRO A 221 -19.66 -2.71 8.11
N SER A 222 -20.86 -2.79 7.54
CA SER A 222 -21.80 -3.86 7.83
C SER A 222 -21.21 -5.23 7.49
N GLY A 223 -21.47 -6.22 8.34
CA GLY A 223 -21.07 -7.62 8.18
C GLY A 223 -19.66 -7.94 8.67
N ILE A 224 -18.80 -6.94 8.94
CA ILE A 224 -17.42 -7.21 9.36
C ILE A 224 -17.37 -7.67 10.81
N ALA A 225 -18.12 -7.05 11.72
CA ALA A 225 -18.05 -7.38 13.14
C ALA A 225 -18.49 -8.82 13.46
N GLU A 226 -19.37 -9.36 12.62
CA GLU A 226 -19.87 -10.74 12.76
C GLU A 226 -18.84 -11.76 12.27
N LEU A 227 -18.04 -11.43 11.26
CA LEU A 227 -17.05 -12.33 10.65
C LEU A 227 -15.65 -12.20 11.25
N ASP A 228 -15.32 -11.08 11.88
CA ASP A 228 -13.98 -10.77 12.40
C ASP A 228 -14.02 -10.49 13.90
N THR A 229 -14.53 -11.43 14.68
CA THR A 229 -14.65 -11.30 16.15
C THR A 229 -13.31 -11.23 16.89
N GLU A 230 -12.23 -11.71 16.25
CA GLU A 230 -10.87 -11.70 16.81
C GLU A 230 -10.04 -10.51 16.33
N HIS A 231 -10.61 -9.64 15.48
CA HIS A 231 -9.93 -8.47 14.92
C HIS A 231 -8.62 -8.80 14.17
N LEU A 232 -8.66 -9.84 13.33
CA LEU A 232 -7.51 -10.29 12.54
C LEU A 232 -7.53 -9.73 11.11
N TYR A 233 -8.71 -9.33 10.62
CA TYR A 233 -8.90 -9.02 9.21
C TYR A 233 -9.32 -7.58 8.93
N TYR A 234 -9.71 -6.81 9.96
CA TYR A 234 -10.15 -5.44 9.81
C TYR A 234 -9.83 -4.58 11.04
N ALA A 235 -9.17 -3.44 10.82
CA ALA A 235 -9.05 -2.35 11.79
C ALA A 235 -9.99 -1.19 11.40
N PRO A 236 -10.52 -0.41 12.36
CA PRO A 236 -11.31 0.77 12.03
C PRO A 236 -10.52 1.74 11.15
N VAL A 237 -11.04 2.09 9.97
CA VAL A 237 -10.39 3.07 9.09
C VAL A 237 -10.17 4.37 9.85
N SER A 238 -8.92 4.81 9.90
CA SER A 238 -8.47 5.99 10.64
C SER A 238 -7.65 6.90 9.73
N SER A 239 -7.55 8.18 10.09
CA SER A 239 -6.77 9.14 9.33
C SER A 239 -5.26 8.87 9.38
N MET A 240 -4.81 8.00 10.29
CA MET A 240 -3.45 7.54 10.45
C MET A 240 -3.41 6.20 11.18
N ALA A 241 -2.47 5.34 10.82
CA ALA A 241 -2.15 4.13 11.57
C ALA A 241 -0.70 3.71 11.32
N VAL A 242 -0.06 3.08 12.28
CA VAL A 242 1.24 2.43 12.07
C VAL A 242 1.00 1.05 11.49
N ASP A 243 1.67 0.74 10.37
CA ASP A 243 1.70 -0.59 9.75
C ASP A 243 0.30 -1.22 9.57
N GLY A 244 -0.68 -0.46 9.07
CA GLY A 244 -2.04 -0.96 8.90
C GLY A 244 -2.71 -1.39 10.20
N ALA A 245 -2.30 -0.82 11.33
CA ALA A 245 -2.74 -1.16 12.69
C ALA A 245 -2.29 -2.55 13.19
N ARG A 246 -1.31 -3.21 12.57
CA ARG A 246 -0.81 -4.54 12.94
C ARG A 246 -0.02 -4.52 14.23
N GLN A 247 -0.33 -5.46 15.14
CA GLN A 247 0.33 -5.61 16.44
C GLN A 247 1.21 -6.86 16.44
N TRP A 248 2.49 -6.67 16.07
CA TRP A 248 3.43 -7.78 15.85
C TRP A 248 4.03 -8.40 17.12
N ASP A 249 3.85 -7.80 18.27
CA ASP A 249 4.41 -8.26 19.56
C ASP A 249 5.92 -8.57 19.50
N GLY A 250 6.67 -7.75 18.75
CA GLY A 250 8.11 -7.90 18.54
C GLY A 250 8.51 -8.85 17.41
N ALA A 251 7.56 -9.46 16.70
CA ALA A 251 7.80 -10.35 15.56
C ALA A 251 7.68 -9.65 14.20
N ASN A 252 8.06 -8.38 14.13
CA ASN A 252 7.96 -7.57 12.91
C ASN A 252 8.65 -8.25 11.72
N PRO A 253 8.05 -8.26 10.52
CA PRO A 253 8.68 -8.78 9.32
C PRO A 253 9.93 -7.98 8.96
N GLN A 254 10.95 -8.64 8.40
CA GLN A 254 12.16 -7.94 7.93
C GLN A 254 11.86 -6.99 6.76
N ASN A 255 10.95 -7.37 5.88
CA ASN A 255 10.42 -6.52 4.82
C ASN A 255 8.99 -6.16 5.17
N PRO A 256 8.68 -4.88 5.44
CA PRO A 256 7.34 -4.47 5.84
C PRO A 256 6.29 -4.62 4.74
N ASP A 257 6.73 -4.77 3.47
CA ASP A 257 5.85 -4.99 2.33
C ASP A 257 5.59 -6.48 2.04
N VAL A 258 6.20 -7.41 2.80
CA VAL A 258 6.06 -8.85 2.57
C VAL A 258 5.89 -9.59 3.89
N PHE A 259 4.71 -10.10 4.13
CA PHE A 259 4.39 -10.92 5.31
C PHE A 259 3.34 -11.97 4.95
N SER A 260 3.37 -13.08 5.67
CA SER A 260 2.45 -14.22 5.52
C SER A 260 1.64 -14.52 6.77
N THR A 261 1.93 -13.83 7.87
CA THR A 261 1.22 -13.96 9.14
C THR A 261 0.34 -12.73 9.37
N TYR A 262 -0.81 -12.93 10.00
CA TYR A 262 -1.79 -11.89 10.28
C TYR A 262 -1.89 -11.72 11.80
N PRO A 263 -1.16 -10.77 12.39
CA PRO A 263 -1.29 -10.45 13.82
C PRO A 263 -2.63 -9.76 14.07
N ALA A 264 -3.05 -9.72 15.33
CA ALA A 264 -4.20 -8.93 15.72
C ALA A 264 -4.05 -7.47 15.32
N LEU A 265 -5.16 -6.82 15.01
CA LEU A 265 -5.18 -5.42 14.61
C LEU A 265 -5.64 -4.54 15.77
N SER A 266 -5.08 -3.35 15.87
CA SER A 266 -5.51 -2.37 16.86
C SER A 266 -6.91 -1.85 16.56
N MET A 267 -7.68 -1.68 17.62
CA MET A 267 -9.00 -1.06 17.58
C MET A 267 -8.96 0.46 17.73
N GLN A 268 -7.77 1.03 17.95
CA GLN A 268 -7.53 2.46 18.15
C GLN A 268 -6.31 2.92 17.33
N PRO A 269 -6.31 2.71 15.99
CA PRO A 269 -5.11 2.91 15.16
C PRO A 269 -4.49 4.29 15.26
N ALA A 270 -5.33 5.34 15.29
CA ALA A 270 -4.85 6.72 15.39
C ALA A 270 -4.24 7.02 16.78
N LEU A 271 -4.82 6.47 17.86
CA LEU A 271 -4.26 6.63 19.20
C LEU A 271 -2.89 5.95 19.31
N ASP A 272 -2.72 4.76 18.75
CA ASP A 272 -1.45 4.05 18.75
C ASP A 272 -0.39 4.80 17.92
N ALA A 273 -0.79 5.38 16.79
CA ALA A 273 0.10 6.20 15.96
C ALA A 273 0.56 7.45 16.71
N VAL A 274 -0.33 8.15 17.41
CA VAL A 274 0.04 9.35 18.16
C VAL A 274 0.88 9.01 19.40
N GLN A 275 0.67 7.87 20.06
CA GLN A 275 1.53 7.41 21.16
C GLN A 275 2.94 7.09 20.64
N THR A 276 3.04 6.45 19.48
CA THR A 276 4.32 6.23 18.80
C THR A 276 5.00 7.55 18.46
N PHE A 277 4.28 8.51 17.90
CA PHE A 277 4.80 9.85 17.61
C PHE A 277 5.26 10.57 18.88
N ARG A 278 4.48 10.51 19.97
CA ARG A 278 4.86 11.05 21.28
C ARG A 278 6.22 10.53 21.74
N GLN A 279 6.38 9.20 21.73
CA GLN A 279 7.65 8.58 22.12
C GLN A 279 8.81 9.09 21.26
N ARG A 280 8.65 9.15 19.93
CA ARG A 280 9.69 9.65 19.02
C ARG A 280 9.99 11.13 19.26
N LEU A 281 9.00 11.94 19.61
CA LEU A 281 9.17 13.36 19.90
C LEU A 281 9.94 13.57 21.22
N GLU A 282 9.64 12.78 22.25
CA GLU A 282 10.34 12.79 23.54
C GLU A 282 11.80 12.35 23.37
N GLU A 283 12.10 11.36 22.53
CA GLU A 283 13.47 10.96 22.14
C GLU A 283 14.25 12.12 21.49
N GLN A 284 13.57 13.07 20.85
CA GLN A 284 14.16 14.29 20.31
C GLN A 284 14.33 15.42 21.37
N GLY A 285 14.00 15.15 22.63
CA GLY A 285 14.16 16.10 23.74
C GLY A 285 13.08 17.18 23.79
N ILE A 286 11.88 16.91 23.29
CA ILE A 286 10.67 17.71 23.53
C ILE A 286 9.86 17.05 24.63
N THR A 287 9.49 17.81 25.66
CA THR A 287 8.64 17.31 26.74
C THR A 287 7.17 17.36 26.31
N VAL A 288 6.46 16.24 26.40
CA VAL A 288 5.01 16.19 26.15
C VAL A 288 4.27 16.12 27.48
N GLN A 289 3.50 17.15 27.80
CA GLN A 289 2.75 17.27 29.05
C GLN A 289 1.36 16.66 28.95
N GLY A 290 0.98 15.96 30.02
CA GLY A 290 -0.36 15.38 30.16
C GLY A 290 -0.63 14.18 29.25
N ASP A 291 -1.88 13.81 29.17
CA ASP A 291 -2.36 12.76 28.26
C ASP A 291 -2.61 13.32 26.85
N VAL A 292 -2.57 12.44 25.86
CA VAL A 292 -2.91 12.78 24.48
C VAL A 292 -4.44 12.90 24.35
N GLU A 293 -4.90 13.99 23.75
CA GLU A 293 -6.31 14.26 23.54
C GLU A 293 -6.64 14.40 22.04
N GLN A 294 -7.87 14.11 21.67
CA GLN A 294 -8.36 14.48 20.35
C GLN A 294 -8.48 16.00 20.22
N GLY A 295 -8.20 16.51 19.02
CA GLY A 295 -8.31 17.94 18.72
C GLY A 295 -8.11 18.21 17.25
N VAL A 296 -8.59 19.35 16.79
CA VAL A 296 -8.55 19.76 15.38
C VAL A 296 -7.36 20.71 15.18
N ALA A 297 -6.74 20.65 14.01
CA ALA A 297 -5.68 21.60 13.64
C ALA A 297 -6.20 23.05 13.67
N PRO A 298 -5.37 24.01 14.09
CA PRO A 298 -5.76 25.41 14.06
C PRO A 298 -6.02 25.87 12.62
N ALA A 299 -7.15 26.56 12.41
CA ALA A 299 -7.52 27.05 11.10
C ALA A 299 -6.50 28.07 10.56
N GLU A 300 -6.30 28.08 9.25
CA GLU A 300 -5.46 29.05 8.52
C GLU A 300 -3.97 29.05 8.93
N THR A 301 -3.49 27.97 9.53
CA THR A 301 -2.05 27.79 9.85
C THR A 301 -1.39 26.80 8.90
N SER A 302 -0.12 27.03 8.61
CA SER A 302 0.69 26.07 7.85
C SER A 302 1.29 25.02 8.78
N PRO A 303 1.42 23.76 8.33
CA PRO A 303 2.10 22.73 9.11
C PRO A 303 3.55 23.12 9.38
N ILE A 304 4.07 22.76 10.55
CA ILE A 304 5.47 22.98 10.91
C ILE A 304 6.38 21.85 10.47
N ALA A 305 5.84 20.66 10.24
CA ALA A 305 6.49 19.51 9.63
C ALA A 305 5.45 18.59 8.98
N GLN A 306 5.90 17.79 8.02
CA GLN A 306 5.06 16.78 7.35
C GLN A 306 5.89 15.64 6.78
N VAL A 307 5.26 14.48 6.65
CA VAL A 307 5.75 13.33 5.87
C VAL A 307 4.67 12.90 4.88
N GLN A 308 5.07 12.23 3.81
CA GLN A 308 4.17 11.80 2.73
C GLN A 308 4.20 10.29 2.59
N SER A 309 3.04 9.68 2.43
CA SER A 309 2.89 8.25 2.15
C SER A 309 3.53 7.85 0.81
N ALA A 310 3.51 6.57 0.49
CA ALA A 310 3.60 6.10 -0.88
C ALA A 310 2.45 6.68 -1.72
N SER A 311 2.56 6.65 -3.04
CA SER A 311 1.46 7.06 -3.92
C SER A 311 0.22 6.17 -3.72
N LEU A 312 -0.97 6.70 -3.99
CA LEU A 312 -2.20 5.90 -3.93
C LEU A 312 -2.13 4.65 -4.82
N SER A 313 -1.41 4.71 -5.95
CA SER A 313 -1.20 3.53 -6.81
C SER A 313 -0.37 2.44 -6.13
N GLU A 314 0.67 2.80 -5.38
CA GLU A 314 1.50 1.85 -4.62
C GLU A 314 0.71 1.27 -3.43
N ILE A 315 -0.05 2.11 -2.70
CA ILE A 315 -0.94 1.66 -1.61
C ILE A 315 -2.03 0.73 -2.15
N MET A 316 -2.60 1.03 -3.33
CA MET A 316 -3.59 0.15 -3.98
C MET A 316 -2.97 -1.21 -4.36
N ALA A 317 -1.75 -1.24 -4.87
CA ALA A 317 -1.06 -2.48 -5.15
C ALA A 317 -0.81 -3.29 -3.86
N PHE A 318 -0.42 -2.65 -2.78
CA PHE A 318 -0.29 -3.27 -1.46
C PHE A 318 -1.64 -3.86 -1.00
N MET A 319 -2.73 -3.08 -1.04
CA MET A 319 -4.10 -3.52 -0.71
C MET A 319 -4.52 -4.77 -1.51
N LEU A 320 -4.34 -4.76 -2.83
CA LEU A 320 -4.77 -5.87 -3.68
C LEU A 320 -3.94 -7.13 -3.48
N ARG A 321 -2.62 -7.00 -3.32
CA ARG A 321 -1.67 -8.11 -3.15
C ARG A 321 -1.79 -8.79 -1.79
N HIS A 322 -2.01 -8.01 -0.72
CA HIS A 322 -2.27 -8.55 0.62
C HIS A 322 -3.75 -8.86 0.87
N SER A 323 -4.61 -8.48 -0.06
CA SER A 323 -6.06 -8.57 0.15
C SER A 323 -6.54 -7.81 1.40
N ASP A 324 -5.89 -6.68 1.71
CA ASP A 324 -6.12 -5.90 2.92
C ASP A 324 -7.53 -5.30 2.94
N ASN A 325 -8.32 -5.66 3.95
CA ASN A 325 -9.71 -5.21 4.05
C ASN A 325 -9.79 -3.76 4.52
N THR A 326 -8.93 -3.37 5.45
CA THR A 326 -8.91 -2.02 6.00
C THR A 326 -8.58 -1.00 4.91
N LEU A 327 -7.53 -1.24 4.11
CA LEU A 327 -7.17 -0.37 2.99
C LEU A 327 -8.25 -0.35 1.90
N ALA A 328 -8.98 -1.45 1.69
CA ALA A 328 -10.08 -1.46 0.73
C ALA A 328 -11.24 -0.56 1.19
N GLU A 329 -11.56 -0.58 2.49
CA GLU A 329 -12.53 0.35 3.06
C GLU A 329 -12.02 1.79 3.01
N GLU A 330 -10.74 2.03 3.27
CA GLU A 330 -10.10 3.34 3.16
C GLU A 330 -10.24 3.92 1.74
N PHE A 331 -9.90 3.15 0.69
CA PHE A 331 -10.13 3.60 -0.69
C PHE A 331 -11.58 3.93 -0.97
N GLY A 332 -12.52 3.13 -0.45
CA GLY A 332 -13.94 3.43 -0.52
C GLY A 332 -14.30 4.75 0.16
N ARG A 333 -13.69 5.05 1.33
CA ARG A 333 -13.91 6.30 2.08
C ARG A 333 -13.31 7.50 1.36
N LEU A 334 -12.09 7.40 0.84
CA LEU A 334 -11.48 8.46 0.02
C LEU A 334 -12.35 8.77 -1.21
N LEU A 335 -12.84 7.73 -1.88
CA LEU A 335 -13.78 7.88 -3.00
C LEU A 335 -15.10 8.54 -2.57
N ALA A 336 -15.66 8.17 -1.42
CA ALA A 336 -16.90 8.75 -0.90
C ALA A 336 -16.75 10.25 -0.56
N ILE A 337 -15.59 10.65 -0.04
CA ILE A 337 -15.26 12.06 0.23
C ILE A 337 -15.18 12.83 -1.08
N ASP A 338 -14.44 12.33 -2.07
CA ASP A 338 -14.32 12.96 -3.39
C ASP A 338 -15.67 13.10 -4.09
N ARG A 339 -16.47 12.05 -4.12
CA ARG A 339 -17.78 11.99 -4.79
C ARG A 339 -18.91 12.58 -3.94
N LYS A 340 -18.66 12.97 -2.69
CA LYS A 340 -19.63 13.54 -1.76
C LYS A 340 -20.86 12.64 -1.54
N THR A 341 -20.64 11.33 -1.48
CA THR A 341 -21.71 10.33 -1.28
C THR A 341 -22.03 10.07 0.20
N GLY A 342 -21.36 10.76 1.10
CA GLY A 342 -21.45 10.63 2.55
C GLY A 342 -20.23 9.93 3.14
N ASN A 343 -19.63 10.54 4.16
CA ASN A 343 -18.42 10.04 4.84
C ASN A 343 -18.76 8.90 5.82
N SER A 344 -19.13 7.75 5.28
CA SER A 344 -19.51 6.55 6.03
C SER A 344 -19.23 5.30 5.19
N PRO A 345 -19.15 4.08 5.76
CA PRO A 345 -19.03 2.85 5.00
C PRO A 345 -20.12 2.67 3.96
N ALA A 346 -21.37 2.99 4.28
CA ALA A 346 -22.47 2.96 3.33
C ALA A 346 -22.32 3.99 2.21
N GLY A 347 -21.74 5.16 2.51
CA GLY A 347 -21.37 6.17 1.51
C GLY A 347 -20.30 5.67 0.55
N ALA A 348 -19.31 4.93 1.06
CA ALA A 348 -18.25 4.30 0.29
C ALA A 348 -18.80 3.27 -0.71
N ALA A 349 -19.64 2.35 -0.25
CA ALA A 349 -20.29 1.37 -1.13
C ALA A 349 -21.14 2.03 -2.24
N ARG A 350 -21.90 3.11 -1.89
CA ARG A 350 -22.65 3.89 -2.89
C ARG A 350 -21.73 4.59 -3.90
N ALA A 351 -20.59 5.13 -3.45
CA ALA A 351 -19.62 5.77 -4.35
C ALA A 351 -19.07 4.78 -5.38
N VAL A 352 -18.63 3.61 -4.93
CA VAL A 352 -18.14 2.54 -5.80
C VAL A 352 -19.21 2.15 -6.82
N LYS A 353 -20.41 1.82 -6.38
CA LYS A 353 -21.52 1.43 -7.27
C LYS A 353 -21.83 2.51 -8.30
N SER A 354 -21.87 3.78 -7.90
CA SER A 354 -22.14 4.90 -8.81
C SER A 354 -21.08 5.05 -9.90
N VAL A 355 -19.80 4.82 -9.57
CA VAL A 355 -18.71 4.86 -10.58
C VAL A 355 -18.85 3.70 -11.58
N LEU A 356 -19.18 2.50 -11.11
CA LEU A 356 -19.42 1.35 -11.99
C LEU A 356 -20.57 1.63 -12.96
N GLU A 357 -21.69 2.15 -12.48
CA GLU A 357 -22.86 2.52 -13.28
C GLU A 357 -22.51 3.59 -14.33
N GLN A 358 -21.76 4.62 -13.94
CA GLN A 358 -21.29 5.68 -14.86
C GLN A 358 -20.34 5.13 -15.94
N ALA A 359 -19.55 4.11 -15.61
CA ALA A 359 -18.68 3.41 -16.56
C ALA A 359 -19.44 2.44 -17.48
N GLY A 360 -20.76 2.27 -17.29
CA GLY A 360 -21.59 1.30 -18.03
C GLY A 360 -21.28 -0.16 -17.67
N ILE A 361 -20.74 -0.40 -16.47
CA ILE A 361 -20.53 -1.74 -15.92
C ILE A 361 -21.82 -2.21 -15.29
N SER A 362 -22.22 -3.45 -15.57
CA SER A 362 -23.44 -4.03 -15.02
C SER A 362 -23.38 -4.12 -13.50
N THR A 363 -24.33 -3.51 -12.83
CA THR A 363 -24.53 -3.62 -11.38
C THR A 363 -25.78 -4.43 -11.03
N ASN A 364 -26.29 -5.22 -11.98
CA ASN A 364 -27.43 -6.10 -11.76
C ASN A 364 -27.10 -7.14 -10.70
N GLY A 365 -27.93 -7.24 -9.67
CA GLY A 365 -27.70 -8.14 -8.54
C GLY A 365 -26.53 -7.74 -7.62
N LEU A 366 -25.82 -6.62 -7.88
CA LEU A 366 -24.74 -6.14 -7.02
C LEU A 366 -25.30 -5.63 -5.69
N ARG A 367 -24.88 -6.28 -4.61
CA ARG A 367 -25.09 -5.84 -3.23
C ARG A 367 -23.75 -5.72 -2.54
N MET A 368 -23.30 -4.50 -2.30
CA MET A 368 -22.08 -4.19 -1.57
C MET A 368 -22.45 -3.84 -0.13
N MET A 369 -22.16 -4.75 0.80
CA MET A 369 -22.26 -4.45 2.25
C MET A 369 -21.10 -3.58 2.69
N ASN A 370 -19.95 -3.74 2.05
CA ASN A 370 -18.71 -3.01 2.28
C ASN A 370 -17.84 -3.01 1.01
N CYS A 371 -16.68 -2.36 1.05
CA CYS A 371 -15.77 -2.23 -0.09
C CYS A 371 -14.76 -3.38 -0.20
N SER A 372 -14.59 -4.18 0.85
CA SER A 372 -13.60 -5.25 0.95
C SER A 372 -14.14 -6.62 0.51
N GLY A 373 -15.45 -6.83 0.63
CA GLY A 373 -16.11 -8.12 0.42
C GLY A 373 -16.06 -9.04 1.65
N LEU A 374 -15.66 -8.52 2.82
CA LEU A 374 -15.71 -9.23 4.10
C LEU A 374 -17.14 -9.15 4.67
N ALA A 375 -18.09 -9.80 3.99
CA ALA A 375 -19.50 -9.91 4.38
C ALA A 375 -20.20 -10.97 3.53
N GLU A 376 -20.88 -11.92 4.16
CA GLU A 376 -21.62 -13.01 3.49
C GLU A 376 -22.81 -12.51 2.69
N GLU A 377 -23.44 -11.40 3.12
CA GLU A 377 -24.56 -10.81 2.42
C GLU A 377 -24.16 -10.00 1.18
N SER A 378 -22.88 -9.77 0.95
CA SER A 378 -22.42 -9.18 -0.31
C SER A 378 -22.69 -10.12 -1.47
N LYS A 379 -23.17 -9.58 -2.60
CA LYS A 379 -23.49 -10.35 -3.80
C LYS A 379 -22.95 -9.64 -5.04
N VAL A 380 -22.43 -10.42 -5.97
CA VAL A 380 -22.00 -9.95 -7.29
C VAL A 380 -22.26 -11.04 -8.35
N THR A 381 -22.35 -10.66 -9.61
CA THR A 381 -22.35 -11.60 -10.73
C THR A 381 -20.93 -11.69 -11.32
N VAL A 382 -20.54 -12.82 -11.89
CA VAL A 382 -19.27 -12.93 -12.62
C VAL A 382 -19.25 -12.03 -13.86
N ARG A 383 -20.41 -11.64 -14.40
CA ARG A 383 -20.51 -10.59 -15.44
C ARG A 383 -19.92 -9.27 -14.97
N THR A 384 -20.32 -8.78 -13.79
CA THR A 384 -19.78 -7.53 -13.22
C THR A 384 -18.26 -7.59 -13.07
N LEU A 385 -17.74 -8.73 -12.56
CA LEU A 385 -16.29 -8.93 -12.39
C LEU A 385 -15.57 -8.95 -13.75
N LEU A 386 -16.11 -9.63 -14.76
CA LEU A 386 -15.55 -9.64 -16.11
C LEU A 386 -15.49 -8.24 -16.73
N GLU A 387 -16.57 -7.48 -16.62
CA GLU A 387 -16.63 -6.13 -17.18
C GLU A 387 -15.63 -5.19 -16.51
N VAL A 388 -15.40 -5.32 -15.20
CA VAL A 388 -14.33 -4.61 -14.50
C VAL A 388 -12.96 -5.00 -15.04
N GLN A 389 -12.68 -6.31 -15.19
CA GLN A 389 -11.40 -6.77 -15.75
C GLN A 389 -11.22 -6.34 -17.20
N GLN A 390 -12.28 -6.29 -17.98
CA GLN A 390 -12.26 -5.78 -19.34
C GLN A 390 -11.84 -4.29 -19.39
N ARG A 391 -12.37 -3.47 -18.49
CA ARG A 391 -11.96 -2.07 -18.38
C ARG A 391 -10.49 -1.95 -17.97
N ASN A 392 -10.00 -2.85 -17.12
CA ASN A 392 -8.60 -2.90 -16.71
C ASN A 392 -7.63 -3.26 -17.85
N LEU A 393 -8.08 -3.92 -18.93
CA LEU A 393 -7.29 -4.17 -20.15
C LEU A 393 -7.10 -2.90 -20.98
N THR A 394 -7.91 -1.87 -20.77
CA THR A 394 -7.82 -0.62 -21.53
C THR A 394 -6.77 0.31 -20.89
N ALA A 395 -5.76 0.70 -21.64
CA ALA A 395 -4.75 1.65 -21.16
C ALA A 395 -5.40 2.97 -20.75
N GLY A 396 -5.07 3.48 -19.57
CA GLY A 396 -5.56 4.76 -19.09
C GLY A 396 -5.88 4.76 -17.59
N THR A 397 -7.00 5.33 -17.20
CA THR A 397 -7.36 5.63 -15.82
C THR A 397 -7.48 4.42 -14.89
N GLY A 398 -7.73 3.20 -15.40
CA GLY A 398 -7.77 1.99 -14.60
C GLY A 398 -6.43 1.28 -14.37
N ALA A 399 -5.30 1.82 -14.87
CA ALA A 399 -4.00 1.15 -14.84
C ALA A 399 -3.57 0.72 -13.42
N ALA A 400 -3.75 1.56 -12.41
CA ALA A 400 -3.38 1.25 -11.03
C ALA A 400 -4.13 0.02 -10.48
N ALA A 401 -5.43 -0.14 -10.81
CA ALA A 401 -6.22 -1.30 -10.41
C ALA A 401 -5.71 -2.60 -11.08
N ALA A 402 -5.34 -2.52 -12.36
CA ALA A 402 -4.80 -3.67 -13.11
C ALA A 402 -3.39 -4.07 -12.63
N GLU A 403 -2.51 -3.08 -12.43
CA GLU A 403 -1.12 -3.28 -12.02
C GLU A 403 -1.00 -3.75 -10.58
N GLY A 404 -1.95 -3.37 -9.73
CA GLY A 404 -2.01 -3.76 -8.33
C GLY A 404 -2.38 -5.23 -8.10
N LEU A 405 -2.94 -5.93 -9.08
CA LEU A 405 -3.34 -7.33 -8.94
C LEU A 405 -2.14 -8.24 -8.61
N SER A 406 -2.41 -9.35 -7.93
CA SER A 406 -1.43 -10.42 -7.72
C SER A 406 -1.00 -11.02 -9.05
N ILE A 407 0.27 -11.40 -9.17
CA ILE A 407 0.79 -12.12 -10.33
C ILE A 407 1.00 -13.58 -9.93
N VAL A 408 0.28 -14.46 -10.60
CA VAL A 408 0.33 -15.90 -10.32
C VAL A 408 1.77 -16.41 -10.40
N GLY A 409 2.22 -17.10 -9.35
CA GLY A 409 3.56 -17.65 -9.20
C GLY A 409 4.65 -16.64 -8.79
N PHE A 410 4.32 -15.35 -8.54
CA PHE A 410 5.33 -14.34 -8.21
C PHE A 410 5.00 -13.47 -7.00
N VAL A 411 3.80 -12.91 -6.91
CA VAL A 411 3.51 -11.89 -5.90
C VAL A 411 2.06 -11.91 -5.44
N GLY A 412 1.85 -11.57 -4.15
CA GLY A 412 0.54 -11.42 -3.54
C GLY A 412 -0.08 -12.77 -3.18
N THR A 413 -1.39 -12.79 -2.97
CA THR A 413 -2.16 -13.99 -2.55
C THR A 413 -2.20 -15.11 -3.58
N ALA A 414 -1.63 -14.91 -4.75
CA ALA A 414 -1.49 -15.92 -5.80
C ALA A 414 -0.03 -16.34 -6.06
N ALA A 415 0.90 -15.95 -5.20
CA ALA A 415 2.33 -16.25 -5.36
C ALA A 415 2.62 -17.76 -5.37
N ASP A 416 1.89 -18.53 -4.56
CA ASP A 416 2.07 -19.97 -4.41
C ASP A 416 1.13 -20.80 -5.31
N ARG A 417 0.44 -20.14 -6.27
CA ARG A 417 -0.44 -20.83 -7.21
C ARG A 417 0.31 -21.18 -8.49
N LEU A 418 0.04 -22.35 -9.09
CA LEU A 418 0.64 -22.84 -10.35
C LEU A 418 2.18 -22.94 -10.33
N ASN A 419 2.77 -23.47 -9.26
CA ASN A 419 4.21 -23.46 -9.02
C ASN A 419 5.06 -24.15 -10.12
N ASP A 420 4.51 -25.10 -10.88
CA ASP A 420 5.23 -25.88 -11.89
C ASP A 420 4.81 -25.54 -13.33
N ALA A 421 4.06 -24.49 -13.54
CA ALA A 421 3.43 -24.24 -14.84
C ALA A 421 4.23 -23.24 -15.69
N SER A 422 4.27 -23.49 -16.98
CA SER A 422 4.77 -22.54 -18.00
C SER A 422 3.93 -21.26 -18.10
N GLU A 423 2.82 -21.23 -17.40
CA GLU A 423 1.83 -20.13 -17.34
C GLU A 423 2.12 -19.11 -16.22
N VAL A 424 3.12 -19.37 -15.37
CA VAL A 424 3.56 -18.47 -14.31
C VAL A 424 3.88 -17.09 -14.89
N GLY A 425 3.31 -16.04 -14.27
CA GLY A 425 3.50 -14.64 -14.69
C GLY A 425 2.55 -14.16 -15.80
N LEU A 426 1.79 -15.06 -16.45
CA LEU A 426 0.85 -14.70 -17.51
C LEU A 426 -0.50 -14.20 -16.98
N LEU A 427 -0.79 -14.42 -15.70
CA LEU A 427 -2.06 -14.09 -15.08
C LEU A 427 -1.89 -13.01 -14.01
N ARG A 428 -2.73 -11.99 -14.07
CA ARG A 428 -2.92 -10.99 -13.04
C ARG A 428 -4.29 -11.19 -12.41
N VAL A 429 -4.34 -11.48 -11.12
CA VAL A 429 -5.57 -11.96 -10.48
C VAL A 429 -5.83 -11.30 -9.13
N LYS A 430 -7.10 -11.30 -8.74
CA LYS A 430 -7.55 -11.13 -7.37
C LYS A 430 -8.22 -12.40 -6.89
N THR A 431 -7.74 -12.94 -5.79
CA THR A 431 -8.33 -14.10 -5.09
C THR A 431 -9.42 -13.63 -4.12
N GLY A 432 -10.38 -14.49 -3.86
CA GLY A 432 -11.41 -14.33 -2.83
C GLY A 432 -11.52 -15.59 -1.97
N SER A 433 -11.57 -15.43 -0.66
CA SER A 433 -11.80 -16.52 0.30
C SER A 433 -12.60 -16.00 1.48
N LEU A 434 -13.65 -16.74 1.83
CA LEU A 434 -14.38 -16.67 3.10
C LEU A 434 -14.69 -18.11 3.50
N ASP A 435 -15.30 -18.28 4.67
CA ASP A 435 -15.90 -19.58 4.99
C ASP A 435 -16.94 -19.93 3.93
N GLY A 436 -16.89 -21.14 3.38
CA GLY A 436 -17.75 -21.56 2.28
C GLY A 436 -17.55 -20.86 0.93
N VAL A 437 -16.51 -20.03 0.73
CA VAL A 437 -16.30 -19.31 -0.53
C VAL A 437 -14.86 -19.39 -1.02
N THR A 438 -14.70 -19.74 -2.31
CA THR A 438 -13.45 -19.52 -3.04
C THR A 438 -13.74 -18.87 -4.39
N ALA A 439 -12.96 -17.85 -4.75
CA ALA A 439 -13.20 -17.08 -5.95
C ALA A 439 -11.89 -16.54 -6.55
N MET A 440 -11.91 -16.28 -7.86
CA MET A 440 -10.83 -15.62 -8.57
C MET A 440 -11.35 -14.86 -9.78
N THR A 441 -10.78 -13.68 -10.01
CA THR A 441 -11.03 -12.89 -11.23
C THR A 441 -9.76 -12.23 -11.69
N GLY A 442 -9.63 -12.01 -12.99
CA GLY A 442 -8.41 -11.37 -13.49
C GLY A 442 -8.34 -11.29 -15.00
N ASN A 443 -7.14 -10.97 -15.46
CA ASN A 443 -6.79 -10.94 -16.89
C ASN A 443 -5.58 -11.85 -17.17
N VAL A 444 -5.49 -12.30 -18.40
CA VAL A 444 -4.53 -13.30 -18.84
C VAL A 444 -3.86 -12.83 -20.13
N SER A 445 -2.54 -12.88 -20.16
CA SER A 445 -1.76 -12.80 -21.39
C SER A 445 -1.72 -14.17 -22.04
N ARG A 446 -2.11 -14.27 -23.31
CA ARG A 446 -2.15 -15.54 -24.03
C ARG A 446 -0.81 -15.86 -24.68
N THR A 447 -0.44 -17.14 -24.69
CA THR A 447 0.83 -17.61 -25.28
C THR A 447 0.92 -17.39 -26.79
N ARG A 448 -0.21 -17.32 -27.48
CA ARG A 448 -0.32 -17.05 -28.92
C ARG A 448 -0.59 -15.57 -29.25
N GLY A 449 -0.53 -14.71 -28.23
CA GLY A 449 -0.81 -13.28 -28.32
C GLY A 449 -2.25 -12.92 -27.96
N GLY A 450 -2.46 -11.62 -27.68
CA GLY A 450 -3.74 -11.13 -27.17
C GLY A 450 -3.92 -11.36 -25.67
N ALA A 451 -5.09 -10.98 -25.16
CA ALA A 451 -5.47 -11.18 -23.78
C ALA A 451 -6.91 -11.70 -23.68
N LEU A 452 -7.27 -12.18 -22.51
CA LEU A 452 -8.63 -12.49 -22.13
C LEU A 452 -8.87 -12.09 -20.66
N THR A 453 -10.13 -12.07 -20.26
CA THR A 453 -10.54 -11.88 -18.87
C THR A 453 -11.34 -13.07 -18.40
N PHE A 454 -11.33 -13.33 -17.09
CA PHE A 454 -12.09 -14.40 -16.48
C PHE A 454 -12.60 -14.04 -15.10
N ALA A 455 -13.66 -14.70 -14.69
CA ALA A 455 -14.12 -14.68 -13.30
C ALA A 455 -14.70 -16.05 -12.94
N VAL A 456 -14.43 -16.51 -11.73
CA VAL A 456 -14.97 -17.73 -11.15
C VAL A 456 -15.29 -17.50 -9.68
N ILE A 457 -16.45 -17.93 -9.24
CA ILE A 457 -16.89 -17.94 -7.84
C ILE A 457 -17.50 -19.30 -7.55
N VAL A 458 -17.09 -19.93 -6.47
CA VAL A 458 -17.69 -21.14 -5.91
C VAL A 458 -18.15 -20.81 -4.50
N ASN A 459 -19.43 -21.04 -4.23
CA ASN A 459 -20.03 -20.93 -2.91
C ASN A 459 -20.40 -22.34 -2.40
N ASP A 460 -20.28 -22.54 -1.10
CA ASP A 460 -20.64 -23.78 -0.39
C ASP A 460 -20.19 -25.06 -1.11
N PRO A 461 -18.89 -25.18 -1.49
CA PRO A 461 -18.37 -26.40 -2.09
C PRO A 461 -18.42 -27.56 -1.10
N ASP A 462 -18.65 -28.79 -1.61
CA ASP A 462 -18.58 -30.00 -0.79
C ASP A 462 -17.17 -30.25 -0.24
N ASP A 463 -16.13 -29.81 -0.99
CA ASP A 463 -14.72 -29.83 -0.61
C ASP A 463 -14.04 -28.54 -1.06
N MET A 464 -13.64 -27.71 -0.09
CA MET A 464 -12.99 -26.43 -0.34
C MET A 464 -11.65 -26.58 -1.07
N GLN A 465 -10.88 -27.62 -0.76
CA GLN A 465 -9.59 -27.84 -1.42
C GLN A 465 -9.78 -28.27 -2.86
N ALA A 466 -10.74 -29.18 -3.13
CA ALA A 466 -11.10 -29.58 -4.49
C ALA A 466 -11.56 -28.37 -5.33
N ALA A 467 -12.37 -27.47 -4.76
CA ALA A 467 -12.78 -26.25 -5.44
C ALA A 467 -11.60 -25.32 -5.77
N ARG A 468 -10.64 -25.18 -4.87
CA ARG A 468 -9.40 -24.40 -5.12
C ARG A 468 -8.54 -25.01 -6.21
N ASP A 469 -8.35 -26.33 -6.18
CA ASP A 469 -7.57 -27.09 -7.18
C ASP A 469 -8.25 -27.05 -8.56
N ALA A 470 -9.59 -27.07 -8.60
CA ALA A 470 -10.37 -26.89 -9.82
C ALA A 470 -10.15 -25.49 -10.43
N ILE A 471 -10.15 -24.44 -9.60
CA ILE A 471 -9.82 -23.09 -10.05
C ILE A 471 -8.39 -23.03 -10.60
N ASP A 472 -7.41 -23.66 -9.95
CA ASP A 472 -6.03 -23.70 -10.43
C ASP A 472 -5.89 -24.43 -11.76
N THR A 473 -6.55 -25.56 -11.91
CA THR A 473 -6.60 -26.30 -13.17
C THR A 473 -7.24 -25.46 -14.29
N PHE A 474 -8.34 -24.79 -14.01
CA PHE A 474 -9.01 -23.89 -14.93
C PHE A 474 -8.11 -22.75 -15.40
N ILE A 475 -7.49 -22.01 -14.47
CA ILE A 475 -6.64 -20.86 -14.82
C ILE A 475 -5.37 -21.28 -15.56
N ALA A 476 -4.82 -22.49 -15.33
CA ALA A 476 -3.67 -23.04 -16.06
C ALA A 476 -4.00 -23.28 -17.55
N GLY A 477 -5.26 -23.49 -17.88
CA GLY A 477 -5.72 -23.66 -19.27
C GLY A 477 -5.87 -22.35 -20.04
N LEU A 478 -6.15 -21.24 -19.35
CA LEU A 478 -6.53 -19.96 -19.98
C LEU A 478 -5.46 -19.37 -20.93
N PRO A 479 -4.15 -19.38 -20.60
CA PRO A 479 -3.13 -18.84 -21.50
C PRO A 479 -3.01 -19.55 -22.84
N LYS A 480 -3.54 -20.76 -22.98
CA LYS A 480 -3.46 -21.60 -24.18
C LYS A 480 -4.64 -21.39 -25.14
N LEU A 481 -5.69 -20.71 -24.68
CA LEU A 481 -6.86 -20.35 -25.50
C LEU A 481 -6.48 -19.28 -26.55
#